data_a639feab20207ff778401a9185724ed3
#
_entry.id   a639feab20207ff778401a9185724ed3
#
_cell.length_a   1.000
_cell.length_b   1.000
_cell.length_c   1.000
_cell.angle_alpha   90.00
_cell.angle_beta   90.00
_cell.angle_gamma   90.00
#
_symmetry.space_group_name_H-M   'P 1'
#
loop_
_entity.id
_entity.type
_entity.pdbx_description
1 polymer ?
#
loop_
_entity_poly.entity_id
_entity_poly.type
_entity_poly.pdbx_seq_one_letter_code
_entity_poly.pdbx_strand_id
1 'polypeptide(L)'
;AKNVEARPLQAFFNRKQVVTDLFFPWLTAKAPEQVGGWWSNKVTRYGYTYLSRNFGQVYVMTAKMPRTPKNWHGEKDNPSDYDMRYASICTGGSLTAASTPDCIYDEQLAASADDTGRYALVISRQEDRPGNATAQCGVAWIDMGNGDGMVSGSPHFASVINRHTQVHADFKHSWFAVTQPGTEKETMGEYLPYVLNLKEKARFEALGCPVDKSKLWAMLPK
;
A
#
# COMPACT_ATOMS: atom_id res chain seq x y z
N ALA A 1 -17.98 -12.28 5.69
CA ALA A 1 -17.40 -10.99 6.08
C ALA A 1 -16.15 -11.12 6.98
N LYS A 2 -15.40 -12.21 6.86
CA LYS A 2 -14.12 -12.34 7.54
C LYS A 2 -13.07 -11.63 6.69
N ASN A 3 -12.37 -10.64 7.26
CA ASN A 3 -11.16 -9.97 6.75
C ASN A 3 -11.32 -8.76 5.83
N VAL A 4 -12.23 -7.87 6.13
CA VAL A 4 -12.16 -6.49 5.60
C VAL A 4 -11.13 -5.66 6.41
N GLU A 5 -10.55 -6.21 7.48
CA GLU A 5 -9.70 -5.45 8.41
C GLU A 5 -8.24 -5.40 8.01
N ALA A 6 -7.72 -6.42 7.33
CA ALA A 6 -6.34 -6.37 6.80
C ALA A 6 -6.24 -7.16 5.49
N ARG A 7 -5.67 -6.54 4.46
CA ARG A 7 -5.47 -7.14 3.14
C ARG A 7 -4.03 -6.97 2.68
N PRO A 8 -3.40 -8.03 2.15
CA PRO A 8 -2.12 -7.88 1.45
C PRO A 8 -2.33 -7.22 0.10
N LEU A 9 -1.33 -6.52 -0.40
CA LEU A 9 -1.26 -6.13 -1.78
C LEU A 9 -1.03 -7.36 -2.66
N GLN A 10 -1.48 -7.29 -3.90
CA GLN A 10 -1.35 -8.35 -4.90
C GLN A 10 -0.46 -7.90 -6.04
N ALA A 11 0.38 -8.81 -6.53
CA ALA A 11 1.26 -8.56 -7.67
C ALA A 11 0.52 -8.61 -9.01
N PHE A 12 -0.63 -9.28 -9.05
CA PHE A 12 -1.38 -9.51 -10.27
C PHE A 12 -2.76 -8.87 -10.20
N PHE A 13 -3.11 -8.16 -11.28
CA PHE A 13 -4.40 -7.50 -11.41
C PHE A 13 -5.46 -8.48 -11.93
N ASN A 14 -6.55 -8.60 -11.20
CA ASN A 14 -7.70 -9.37 -11.62
C ASN A 14 -8.97 -8.52 -11.61
N ARG A 15 -9.51 -8.24 -12.81
CA ARG A 15 -10.72 -7.41 -12.96
C ARG A 15 -11.94 -8.01 -12.26
N LYS A 16 -12.08 -9.35 -12.30
CA LYS A 16 -13.19 -10.04 -11.62
C LYS A 16 -13.09 -9.86 -10.11
N GLN A 17 -11.87 -10.01 -9.56
CA GLN A 17 -11.61 -9.80 -8.14
C GLN A 17 -11.98 -8.38 -7.71
N VAL A 18 -11.57 -7.37 -8.49
CA VAL A 18 -11.88 -5.96 -8.22
C VAL A 18 -13.39 -5.73 -8.19
N VAL A 19 -14.11 -6.21 -9.18
CA VAL A 19 -15.57 -6.09 -9.24
C VAL A 19 -16.21 -6.82 -8.05
N THR A 20 -15.75 -8.03 -7.73
CA THR A 20 -16.27 -8.79 -6.60
C THR A 20 -16.01 -8.08 -5.27
N ASP A 21 -14.80 -7.59 -5.06
CA ASP A 21 -14.42 -6.92 -3.81
C ASP A 21 -15.13 -5.59 -3.61
N LEU A 22 -15.44 -4.88 -4.69
CA LEU A 22 -16.09 -3.57 -4.62
C LEU A 22 -17.61 -3.64 -4.54
N PHE A 23 -18.23 -4.54 -5.29
CA PHE A 23 -19.68 -4.59 -5.45
C PHE A 23 -20.33 -5.78 -4.76
N PHE A 24 -19.57 -6.86 -4.57
CA PHE A 24 -20.05 -8.11 -4.02
C PHE A 24 -19.08 -8.66 -2.94
N PRO A 25 -18.77 -7.87 -1.89
CA PRO A 25 -17.75 -8.26 -0.90
C PRO A 25 -18.07 -9.54 -0.12
N TRP A 26 -19.30 -10.02 -0.23
CA TRP A 26 -19.73 -11.31 0.34
C TRP A 26 -19.41 -12.53 -0.56
N LEU A 27 -19.10 -12.30 -1.83
CA LEU A 27 -18.63 -13.35 -2.74
C LEU A 27 -17.10 -13.44 -2.62
N THR A 28 -16.62 -14.33 -1.78
CA THR A 28 -15.18 -14.62 -1.69
C THR A 28 -14.72 -15.29 -2.99
N ALA A 29 -14.08 -14.53 -3.85
CA ALA A 29 -13.41 -15.11 -5.01
C ALA A 29 -12.21 -15.96 -4.54
N LYS A 30 -12.02 -17.12 -5.16
CA LYS A 30 -10.75 -17.86 -5.09
C LYS A 30 -9.61 -16.96 -5.58
N ALA A 31 -8.38 -17.27 -5.16
CA ALA A 31 -7.19 -16.57 -5.62
C ALA A 31 -7.26 -16.26 -7.12
N PRO A 32 -6.95 -15.03 -7.52
CA PRO A 32 -7.18 -14.58 -8.87
C PRO A 32 -6.34 -15.34 -9.89
N GLU A 33 -6.95 -15.80 -10.95
CA GLU A 33 -6.23 -16.13 -12.17
C GLU A 33 -5.66 -14.83 -12.75
N GLN A 34 -4.41 -14.87 -13.10
CA GLN A 34 -3.69 -13.70 -13.57
C GLN A 34 -4.27 -13.14 -14.87
N VAL A 35 -4.43 -11.84 -14.93
CA VAL A 35 -4.58 -11.12 -16.18
C VAL A 35 -3.67 -9.89 -16.15
N GLY A 36 -2.44 -10.03 -16.61
CA GLY A 36 -1.52 -8.96 -16.93
C GLY A 36 -1.43 -7.77 -15.96
N GLY A 37 -0.26 -7.22 -15.77
CA GLY A 37 -0.07 -6.01 -14.97
C GLY A 37 -0.34 -4.74 -15.79
N TRP A 38 -0.66 -3.66 -15.10
CA TRP A 38 -0.69 -2.33 -15.67
C TRP A 38 0.72 -1.94 -16.13
N TRP A 39 0.90 -1.73 -17.43
CA TRP A 39 2.07 -1.04 -17.98
C TRP A 39 3.42 -1.42 -17.36
N SER A 40 3.56 -2.65 -16.87
CA SER A 40 4.82 -3.11 -16.31
C SER A 40 5.90 -3.09 -17.39
N ASN A 41 7.08 -2.63 -17.05
CA ASN A 41 8.25 -2.65 -17.90
C ASN A 41 9.34 -3.56 -17.28
N LYS A 42 10.47 -3.69 -17.96
CA LYS A 42 11.56 -4.58 -17.50
C LYS A 42 12.17 -4.17 -16.16
N VAL A 43 12.05 -2.89 -15.77
CA VAL A 43 12.70 -2.34 -14.59
C VAL A 43 11.75 -1.96 -13.46
N THR A 44 10.43 -2.07 -13.68
CA THR A 44 9.41 -1.70 -12.68
C THR A 44 8.34 -2.77 -12.57
N ARG A 45 7.95 -3.09 -11.33
CA ARG A 45 6.82 -3.96 -10.99
C ARG A 45 5.96 -3.31 -9.92
N TYR A 46 4.71 -3.75 -9.85
CA TYR A 46 3.69 -3.14 -9.02
C TYR A 46 2.97 -4.18 -8.17
N GLY A 47 2.66 -3.78 -6.92
CA GLY A 47 1.64 -4.43 -6.10
C GLY A 47 0.42 -3.52 -6.00
N TYR A 48 -0.78 -4.10 -5.94
CA TYR A 48 -2.04 -3.36 -5.99
C TYR A 48 -2.98 -3.77 -4.88
N THR A 49 -3.78 -2.83 -4.43
CA THR A 49 -5.02 -3.08 -3.72
C THR A 49 -6.03 -1.97 -4.01
N TYR A 50 -7.25 -2.20 -3.59
CA TYR A 50 -8.33 -1.24 -3.77
C TYR A 50 -8.94 -0.90 -2.43
N LEU A 51 -9.26 0.38 -2.27
CA LEU A 51 -9.88 0.93 -1.08
C LEU A 51 -11.24 1.50 -1.46
N SER A 52 -12.17 1.50 -0.52
CA SER A 52 -13.44 2.20 -0.68
C SER A 52 -13.86 2.82 0.62
N ARG A 53 -14.17 4.11 0.61
CA ARG A 53 -14.69 4.82 1.77
C ARG A 53 -15.98 4.20 2.31
N ASN A 54 -16.71 3.44 1.49
CA ASN A 54 -17.87 2.66 1.94
C ASN A 54 -17.53 1.57 2.96
N PHE A 55 -16.28 1.11 3.02
CA PHE A 55 -15.80 0.11 3.97
C PHE A 55 -15.07 0.74 5.16
N GLY A 56 -14.58 1.96 5.02
CA GLY A 56 -13.88 2.67 6.08
C GLY A 56 -13.29 3.98 5.60
N GLN A 57 -13.16 4.92 6.52
CA GLN A 57 -12.64 6.26 6.25
C GLN A 57 -11.10 6.29 6.28
N VAL A 58 -10.49 5.45 7.13
CA VAL A 58 -9.05 5.46 7.39
C VAL A 58 -8.47 4.07 7.18
N TYR A 59 -7.41 4.04 6.40
CA TYR A 59 -6.61 2.84 6.14
C TYR A 59 -5.17 3.08 6.59
N VAL A 60 -4.50 2.03 7.03
CA VAL A 60 -3.07 2.08 7.34
C VAL A 60 -2.36 1.01 6.54
N MET A 61 -1.42 1.43 5.70
CA MET A 61 -0.55 0.51 4.98
C MET A 61 0.77 0.35 5.72
N THR A 62 1.24 -0.89 5.81
CA THR A 62 2.48 -1.23 6.50
C THR A 62 3.20 -2.40 5.85
N ALA A 63 4.52 -2.34 5.83
CA ALA A 63 5.45 -3.41 5.52
C ALA A 63 6.84 -3.02 6.05
N LYS A 64 7.78 -3.95 6.00
CA LYS A 64 9.19 -3.60 6.15
C LYS A 64 9.68 -2.83 4.92
N MET A 65 10.46 -1.78 5.14
CA MET A 65 11.09 -1.03 4.06
C MET A 65 12.25 -1.82 3.45
N PRO A 66 12.32 -1.96 2.12
CA PRO A 66 13.56 -2.35 1.46
C PRO A 66 14.59 -1.22 1.63
N ARG A 67 15.87 -1.57 1.57
CA ARG A 67 16.95 -0.59 1.55
C ARG A 67 16.98 0.10 0.19
N THR A 68 16.90 1.43 0.20
CA THR A 68 16.98 2.30 -0.98
C THR A 68 18.01 3.39 -0.75
N PRO A 69 18.68 3.91 -1.79
CA PRO A 69 19.62 5.01 -1.65
C PRO A 69 18.91 6.32 -1.29
N LYS A 70 19.51 7.14 -0.45
CA LYS A 70 19.00 8.45 -0.08
C LYS A 70 19.39 9.51 -1.11
N ASN A 71 18.96 9.31 -2.35
CA ASN A 71 19.38 10.15 -3.49
C ASN A 71 18.93 11.60 -3.36
N TRP A 72 17.78 11.85 -2.75
CA TRP A 72 17.27 13.19 -2.46
C TRP A 72 18.21 13.98 -1.52
N HIS A 73 18.92 13.26 -0.66
CA HIS A 73 19.91 13.84 0.25
C HIS A 73 21.35 13.78 -0.32
N GLY A 74 21.51 13.49 -1.61
CA GLY A 74 22.79 13.51 -2.29
C GLY A 74 23.66 12.28 -2.11
N GLU A 75 23.11 11.18 -1.57
CA GLU A 75 23.82 9.93 -1.47
C GLU A 75 24.17 9.37 -2.85
N LYS A 76 25.43 8.96 -3.02
CA LYS A 76 25.86 8.33 -4.28
C LYS A 76 25.37 6.90 -4.33
N ASP A 77 24.78 6.56 -5.47
CA ASP A 77 24.22 5.26 -5.74
C ASP A 77 25.33 4.21 -5.91
N ASN A 78 25.40 3.28 -4.98
CA ASN A 78 26.15 2.05 -5.17
C ASN A 78 25.16 0.89 -5.20
N PRO A 79 24.86 0.32 -6.37
CA PRO A 79 23.81 -0.70 -6.52
C PRO A 79 23.95 -1.90 -5.59
N SER A 80 25.17 -2.24 -5.15
CA SER A 80 25.42 -3.38 -4.26
C SER A 80 24.95 -3.16 -2.82
N ASP A 81 24.73 -1.91 -2.41
CA ASP A 81 24.43 -1.55 -1.02
C ASP A 81 22.92 -1.52 -0.74
N TYR A 82 22.10 -1.65 -1.79
CA TYR A 82 20.66 -1.47 -1.73
C TYR A 82 19.89 -2.69 -2.24
N ASP A 83 18.67 -2.84 -1.74
CA ASP A 83 17.74 -3.89 -2.19
C ASP A 83 17.08 -3.48 -3.52
N MET A 84 16.85 -2.20 -3.70
CA MET A 84 16.32 -1.61 -4.94
C MET A 84 16.66 -0.13 -5.04
N ARG A 85 16.61 0.40 -6.26
CA ARG A 85 16.89 1.82 -6.48
C ARG A 85 15.78 2.75 -6.00
N TYR A 86 14.53 2.33 -6.08
CA TYR A 86 13.40 3.20 -5.79
C TYR A 86 12.15 2.40 -5.43
N ALA A 87 11.44 2.89 -4.42
CA ALA A 87 10.11 2.42 -4.06
C ALA A 87 9.16 3.61 -3.89
N SER A 88 7.89 3.44 -4.24
CA SER A 88 6.87 4.45 -3.99
C SER A 88 5.51 3.82 -3.78
N ILE A 89 4.63 4.58 -3.13
CA ILE A 89 3.22 4.23 -2.97
C ILE A 89 2.42 5.42 -3.48
N CYS A 90 1.50 5.14 -4.40
CA CYS A 90 0.60 6.16 -4.93
C CYS A 90 -0.85 5.73 -4.73
N THR A 91 -1.73 6.68 -4.52
CA THR A 91 -3.17 6.50 -4.63
C THR A 91 -3.64 6.79 -6.05
N GLY A 92 -4.65 6.05 -6.49
CA GLY A 92 -5.28 6.25 -7.80
C GLY A 92 -6.78 6.44 -7.63
N GLY A 93 -7.32 7.46 -8.28
CA GLY A 93 -8.73 7.83 -8.12
C GLY A 93 -9.70 6.98 -8.91
N SER A 94 -9.21 6.20 -9.90
CA SER A 94 -10.08 5.48 -10.81
C SER A 94 -9.39 4.35 -11.53
N LEU A 95 -10.18 3.38 -11.96
CA LEU A 95 -9.76 2.31 -12.87
C LEU A 95 -9.66 2.76 -14.33
N THR A 96 -10.32 3.84 -14.69
CA THR A 96 -10.43 4.31 -16.08
C THR A 96 -9.60 5.54 -16.37
N ALA A 97 -9.60 6.52 -15.46
CA ALA A 97 -8.91 7.78 -15.69
C ALA A 97 -7.44 7.76 -15.26
N ALA A 98 -7.01 6.73 -14.53
CA ALA A 98 -5.65 6.60 -14.00
C ALA A 98 -5.16 7.88 -13.28
N SER A 99 -6.07 8.64 -12.68
CA SER A 99 -5.73 9.81 -11.88
C SER A 99 -4.92 9.39 -10.67
N THR A 100 -3.89 10.18 -10.34
CA THR A 100 -3.01 9.93 -9.19
C THR A 100 -3.15 11.11 -8.24
N PRO A 101 -4.02 11.01 -7.21
CA PRO A 101 -4.22 12.08 -6.24
C PRO A 101 -2.97 12.42 -5.46
N ASP A 102 -2.25 11.39 -4.99
CA ASP A 102 -1.06 11.59 -4.17
C ASP A 102 -0.08 10.43 -4.29
N CYS A 103 1.19 10.71 -4.00
CA CYS A 103 2.28 9.74 -3.97
C CYS A 103 3.24 10.03 -2.82
N ILE A 104 3.81 8.96 -2.27
CA ILE A 104 4.92 9.03 -1.33
C ILE A 104 6.05 8.11 -1.80
N TYR A 105 7.29 8.56 -1.66
CA TYR A 105 8.47 7.79 -2.04
C TYR A 105 9.21 7.24 -0.82
N ASP A 106 10.17 6.39 -1.08
CA ASP A 106 10.90 5.58 -0.11
C ASP A 106 11.51 6.38 1.06
N GLU A 107 12.21 7.49 0.80
CA GLU A 107 12.81 8.28 1.87
C GLU A 107 11.76 8.90 2.81
N GLN A 108 10.62 9.33 2.26
CA GLN A 108 9.51 9.85 3.06
C GLN A 108 8.84 8.73 3.89
N LEU A 109 8.71 7.54 3.31
CA LEU A 109 8.18 6.37 4.02
C LEU A 109 9.13 5.92 5.13
N ALA A 110 10.42 5.89 4.86
CA ALA A 110 11.45 5.49 5.82
C ALA A 110 11.42 6.38 7.08
N ALA A 111 11.08 7.66 6.94
CA ALA A 111 10.89 8.56 8.09
C ALA A 111 9.75 8.15 9.03
N SER A 112 8.82 7.32 8.56
CA SER A 112 7.72 6.76 9.37
C SER A 112 7.99 5.35 9.90
N ALA A 113 9.16 4.77 9.61
CA ALA A 113 9.52 3.43 10.05
C ALA A 113 9.85 3.38 11.55
N ASP A 114 9.60 2.22 12.15
CA ASP A 114 10.07 1.91 13.50
C ASP A 114 11.49 1.30 13.48
N ASP A 115 12.00 0.93 14.67
CA ASP A 115 13.34 0.34 14.82
C ASP A 115 13.50 -1.01 14.09
N THR A 116 12.41 -1.66 13.70
CA THR A 116 12.42 -2.88 12.90
C THR A 116 12.43 -2.60 11.39
N GLY A 117 12.37 -1.34 11.00
CA GLY A 117 12.26 -0.88 9.62
C GLY A 117 10.84 -0.97 9.05
N ARG A 118 9.82 -1.17 9.87
CA ARG A 118 8.42 -1.25 9.44
C ARG A 118 7.79 0.14 9.42
N TYR A 119 7.30 0.56 8.26
CA TYR A 119 6.65 1.87 8.10
C TYR A 119 5.15 1.84 8.43
N ALA A 120 4.61 3.00 8.78
CA ALA A 120 3.19 3.25 8.95
C ALA A 120 2.75 4.39 8.02
N LEU A 121 1.95 4.06 6.99
CA LEU A 121 1.38 5.01 6.05
C LEU A 121 -0.14 5.06 6.22
N VAL A 122 -0.65 6.21 6.66
CA VAL A 122 -2.08 6.47 6.76
C VAL A 122 -2.60 6.91 5.40
N ILE A 123 -3.72 6.34 4.96
CA ILE A 123 -4.39 6.64 3.70
C ILE A 123 -5.84 7.00 4.02
N SER A 124 -6.23 8.22 3.73
CA SER A 124 -7.59 8.71 3.94
C SER A 124 -7.86 9.87 2.99
N ARG A 125 -9.11 10.29 2.88
CA ARG A 125 -9.39 11.61 2.34
C ARG A 125 -8.91 12.70 3.29
N GLN A 126 -8.74 13.91 2.76
CA GLN A 126 -8.33 15.06 3.57
C GLN A 126 -9.31 15.33 4.74
N GLU A 127 -10.64 15.25 4.48
CA GLU A 127 -11.65 15.44 5.52
C GLU A 127 -11.69 14.34 6.58
N ASP A 128 -11.23 13.14 6.23
CA ASP A 128 -11.16 11.97 7.13
C ASP A 128 -9.78 11.79 7.76
N ARG A 129 -8.83 12.68 7.47
CA ARG A 129 -7.48 12.60 8.01
C ARG A 129 -7.49 12.66 9.53
N PRO A 130 -6.94 11.63 10.24
CA PRO A 130 -6.77 11.70 11.69
C PRO A 130 -5.83 12.83 12.10
N GLY A 131 -6.11 13.50 13.20
CA GLY A 131 -5.29 14.62 13.69
C GLY A 131 -3.84 14.22 14.02
N ASN A 132 -3.62 12.96 14.40
CA ASN A 132 -2.29 12.40 14.67
C ASN A 132 -1.65 11.71 13.44
N ALA A 133 -2.24 11.79 12.24
CA ALA A 133 -1.62 11.29 11.00
C ALA A 133 -0.57 12.29 10.47
N THR A 134 0.53 12.45 11.18
CA THR A 134 1.59 13.43 10.92
C THR A 134 2.98 12.83 11.14
N ALA A 135 3.98 13.42 10.50
CA ALA A 135 5.39 13.05 10.71
C ALA A 135 5.83 13.24 12.18
N GLN A 136 5.30 14.24 12.88
CA GLN A 136 5.58 14.47 14.30
C GLN A 136 5.09 13.32 15.19
N CYS A 137 4.00 12.66 14.79
CA CYS A 137 3.49 11.46 15.47
C CYS A 137 4.12 10.16 14.95
N GLY A 138 5.13 10.23 14.07
CA GLY A 138 5.91 9.10 13.59
C GLY A 138 5.22 8.30 12.49
N VAL A 139 4.30 8.90 11.72
CA VAL A 139 3.59 8.25 10.61
C VAL A 139 3.59 9.13 9.37
N ALA A 140 3.53 8.48 8.20
CA ALA A 140 3.29 9.15 6.95
C ALA A 140 1.79 9.21 6.63
N TRP A 141 1.39 10.13 5.76
CA TRP A 141 0.02 10.24 5.26
C TRP A 141 0.01 10.59 3.78
N ILE A 142 -0.92 10.00 3.04
CA ILE A 142 -1.25 10.38 1.67
C ILE A 142 -2.76 10.49 1.48
N ASP A 143 -3.17 11.37 0.55
CA ASP A 143 -4.57 11.58 0.20
C ASP A 143 -5.09 10.41 -0.65
N MET A 144 -6.21 9.86 -0.23
CA MET A 144 -6.95 8.86 -1.00
C MET A 144 -7.57 9.44 -2.27
N GLY A 145 -7.75 10.76 -2.30
CA GLY A 145 -8.47 11.47 -3.37
C GLY A 145 -9.98 11.29 -3.29
N ASN A 146 -10.67 12.00 -4.18
CA ASN A 146 -12.13 12.05 -4.21
C ASN A 146 -12.78 11.03 -5.15
N GLY A 147 -11.97 10.16 -5.77
CA GLY A 147 -12.42 9.35 -6.90
C GLY A 147 -12.68 10.23 -8.12
N ASP A 148 -13.02 9.60 -9.22
CA ASP A 148 -13.37 10.31 -10.46
C ASP A 148 -14.86 10.22 -10.82
N GLY A 149 -15.64 9.57 -10.00
CA GLY A 149 -17.08 9.39 -10.21
C GLY A 149 -17.47 8.47 -11.37
N MET A 150 -16.47 7.92 -12.10
CA MET A 150 -16.76 7.27 -13.37
C MET A 150 -17.15 5.80 -13.28
N VAL A 151 -16.31 4.94 -12.76
CA VAL A 151 -16.50 3.51 -12.96
C VAL A 151 -17.68 2.91 -12.23
N SER A 152 -18.14 3.51 -11.22
CA SER A 152 -19.26 3.01 -10.43
C SER A 152 -20.16 4.12 -9.97
N GLY A 153 -19.98 5.31 -10.52
CA GLY A 153 -20.57 6.52 -9.95
C GLY A 153 -20.14 6.75 -8.51
N SER A 154 -19.15 5.99 -8.04
CA SER A 154 -18.72 6.04 -6.64
C SER A 154 -17.56 6.99 -6.47
N PRO A 155 -17.76 8.15 -5.83
CA PRO A 155 -16.66 9.01 -5.42
C PRO A 155 -15.86 8.42 -4.27
N HIS A 156 -16.13 7.18 -3.88
CA HIS A 156 -15.56 6.55 -2.68
C HIS A 156 -14.44 5.57 -2.96
N PHE A 157 -14.16 5.31 -4.25
CA PHE A 157 -13.15 4.34 -4.67
C PHE A 157 -11.76 4.97 -4.77
N ALA A 158 -10.76 4.21 -4.37
CA ALA A 158 -9.36 4.46 -4.67
C ALA A 158 -8.61 3.16 -4.93
N SER A 159 -7.57 3.22 -5.75
CA SER A 159 -6.54 2.18 -5.82
C SER A 159 -5.33 2.59 -5.01
N VAL A 160 -4.55 1.62 -4.54
CA VAL A 160 -3.22 1.82 -4.00
C VAL A 160 -2.24 1.01 -4.81
N ILE A 161 -1.19 1.66 -5.26
CA ILE A 161 -0.15 1.07 -6.09
C ILE A 161 1.18 1.22 -5.37
N ASN A 162 1.80 0.09 -5.00
CA ASN A 162 3.17 0.05 -4.51
C ASN A 162 4.09 -0.32 -5.67
N ARG A 163 5.12 0.49 -5.88
CA ARG A 163 6.08 0.35 -6.98
C ARG A 163 7.43 -0.06 -6.45
N HIS A 164 8.03 -1.07 -7.09
CA HIS A 164 9.44 -1.43 -6.95
C HIS A 164 10.17 -1.24 -8.28
N THR A 165 11.27 -0.51 -8.26
CA THR A 165 12.03 -0.14 -9.46
C THR A 165 13.50 -0.51 -9.32
N GLN A 166 14.07 -1.15 -10.34
CA GLN A 166 15.47 -1.57 -10.40
C GLN A 166 15.88 -2.33 -9.13
N VAL A 167 15.22 -3.46 -8.92
CA VAL A 167 15.48 -4.35 -7.77
C VAL A 167 16.79 -5.09 -7.99
N HIS A 168 17.62 -5.15 -6.94
CA HIS A 168 18.86 -5.93 -6.96
C HIS A 168 18.56 -7.42 -7.12
N ALA A 169 19.38 -8.12 -7.90
CA ALA A 169 19.13 -9.52 -8.24
C ALA A 169 19.08 -10.45 -7.01
N ASP A 170 19.80 -10.12 -5.95
CA ASP A 170 19.84 -10.89 -4.71
C ASP A 170 18.68 -10.61 -3.76
N PHE A 171 17.94 -9.50 -3.96
CA PHE A 171 16.77 -9.20 -3.16
C PHE A 171 15.54 -9.97 -3.66
N LYS A 172 15.19 -11.06 -2.98
CA LYS A 172 14.13 -11.99 -3.40
C LYS A 172 12.72 -11.60 -2.85
N HIS A 173 12.61 -10.53 -2.07
CA HIS A 173 11.36 -10.10 -1.42
C HIS A 173 10.70 -8.93 -2.14
N SER A 174 10.59 -9.02 -3.46
CA SER A 174 10.05 -7.94 -4.29
C SER A 174 8.93 -8.43 -5.21
N TRP A 175 8.19 -7.47 -5.80
CA TRP A 175 7.17 -7.78 -6.82
C TRP A 175 7.74 -8.52 -8.04
N PHE A 176 9.04 -8.41 -8.29
CA PHE A 176 9.71 -9.16 -9.37
C PHE A 176 9.84 -10.65 -9.07
N ALA A 177 9.97 -11.00 -7.80
CA ALA A 177 10.11 -12.39 -7.37
C ALA A 177 8.76 -13.13 -7.30
N VAL A 178 7.64 -12.40 -7.23
CA VAL A 178 6.31 -12.99 -7.26
C VAL A 178 5.96 -13.38 -8.68
N THR A 179 6.04 -14.67 -8.99
CA THR A 179 5.83 -15.21 -10.34
C THR A 179 4.44 -15.82 -10.54
N GLN A 180 3.72 -16.08 -9.44
CA GLN A 180 2.38 -16.68 -9.48
C GLN A 180 1.43 -15.94 -8.53
N PRO A 181 0.16 -15.74 -8.93
CA PRO A 181 -0.86 -15.18 -8.05
C PRO A 181 -1.04 -16.02 -6.79
N GLY A 182 -1.14 -15.34 -5.64
CA GLY A 182 -1.36 -15.99 -4.36
C GLY A 182 -0.08 -16.41 -3.62
N THR A 183 1.10 -16.26 -4.25
CA THR A 183 2.40 -16.57 -3.60
C THR A 183 3.06 -15.34 -2.97
N GLU A 184 2.38 -14.20 -2.94
CA GLU A 184 2.91 -12.93 -2.45
C GLU A 184 3.41 -13.05 -1.01
N LYS A 185 2.63 -13.67 -0.13
CA LYS A 185 2.98 -13.80 1.30
C LYS A 185 4.24 -14.66 1.49
N GLU A 186 4.32 -15.78 0.80
CA GLU A 186 5.48 -16.69 0.86
C GLU A 186 6.74 -16.02 0.29
N THR A 187 6.61 -15.34 -0.85
CA THR A 187 7.73 -14.73 -1.56
C THR A 187 8.26 -13.49 -0.84
N MET A 188 7.37 -12.59 -0.45
CA MET A 188 7.74 -11.26 0.06
C MET A 188 7.91 -11.23 1.58
N GLY A 189 7.25 -12.13 2.31
CA GLY A 189 7.37 -12.19 3.77
C GLY A 189 7.00 -10.86 4.43
N GLU A 190 7.88 -10.34 5.26
CA GLU A 190 7.69 -9.08 6.01
C GLU A 190 7.69 -7.82 5.12
N TYR A 191 8.17 -7.94 3.87
CA TYR A 191 8.16 -6.87 2.88
C TYR A 191 6.84 -6.80 2.11
N LEU A 192 5.92 -7.75 2.29
CA LEU A 192 4.60 -7.68 1.68
C LEU A 192 3.77 -6.58 2.36
N PRO A 193 3.33 -5.55 1.63
CA PRO A 193 2.49 -4.53 2.23
C PRO A 193 1.10 -5.07 2.54
N TYR A 194 0.61 -4.73 3.74
CA TYR A 194 -0.76 -4.95 4.19
C TYR A 194 -1.46 -3.62 4.38
N VAL A 195 -2.74 -3.58 4.03
CA VAL A 195 -3.62 -2.45 4.30
C VAL A 195 -4.63 -2.85 5.37
N LEU A 196 -4.53 -2.18 6.53
CA LEU A 196 -5.49 -2.31 7.63
C LEU A 196 -6.63 -1.32 7.42
N ASN A 197 -7.86 -1.79 7.58
CA ASN A 197 -9.03 -0.92 7.57
C ASN A 197 -9.42 -0.57 9.01
N LEU A 198 -9.20 0.65 9.43
CA LEU A 198 -9.54 1.12 10.78
C LEU A 198 -10.97 1.67 10.88
N LYS A 199 -11.72 1.69 9.77
CA LYS A 199 -13.10 2.16 9.65
C LYS A 199 -13.27 3.65 9.93
N GLU A 200 -12.95 4.11 11.13
CA GLU A 200 -13.17 5.47 11.61
C GLU A 200 -11.86 6.13 12.05
N LYS A 201 -11.74 7.43 11.85
CA LYS A 201 -10.53 8.18 12.24
C LYS A 201 -10.26 8.15 13.75
N ALA A 202 -11.32 8.14 14.57
CA ALA A 202 -11.20 8.06 16.03
C ALA A 202 -10.41 6.82 16.50
N ARG A 203 -10.54 5.70 15.76
CA ARG A 203 -9.78 4.47 16.05
C ARG A 203 -8.28 4.63 15.82
N PHE A 204 -7.89 5.44 14.84
CA PHE A 204 -6.48 5.76 14.63
C PHE A 204 -6.00 6.79 15.67
N GLU A 205 -6.79 7.82 15.96
CA GLU A 205 -6.48 8.87 16.92
C GLU A 205 -6.27 8.30 18.34
N ALA A 206 -6.99 7.24 18.69
CA ALA A 206 -6.82 6.53 19.97
C ALA A 206 -5.44 5.86 20.14
N LEU A 207 -4.62 5.77 19.08
CA LEU A 207 -3.25 5.27 19.16
C LEU A 207 -2.26 6.30 19.73
N GLY A 208 -2.68 7.55 19.93
CA GLY A 208 -1.88 8.62 20.52
C GLY A 208 -0.92 9.32 19.57
N CYS A 209 -0.04 10.16 20.14
CA CYS A 209 1.05 10.83 19.45
C CYS A 209 2.25 10.94 20.40
N PRO A 210 3.40 10.29 20.15
CA PRO A 210 3.66 9.37 19.01
C PRO A 210 2.66 8.22 18.90
N VAL A 211 2.39 7.79 17.66
CA VAL A 211 1.46 6.67 17.40
C VAL A 211 2.04 5.36 17.95
N ASP A 212 1.25 4.67 18.76
CA ASP A 212 1.59 3.34 19.28
C ASP A 212 1.56 2.29 18.17
N LYS A 213 2.71 2.12 17.50
CA LYS A 213 2.86 1.17 16.39
C LYS A 213 2.70 -0.28 16.83
N SER A 214 2.99 -0.61 18.09
CA SER A 214 2.82 -1.98 18.58
C SER A 214 1.36 -2.43 18.52
N LYS A 215 0.43 -1.53 18.82
CA LYS A 215 -1.00 -1.77 18.67
C LYS A 215 -1.42 -1.91 17.21
N LEU A 216 -0.81 -1.13 16.29
CA LEU A 216 -1.07 -1.31 14.85
C LEU A 216 -0.62 -2.68 14.37
N TRP A 217 0.59 -3.09 14.76
CA TRP A 217 1.15 -4.38 14.34
C TRP A 217 0.39 -5.57 14.90
N ALA A 218 -0.20 -5.42 16.08
CA ALA A 218 -1.07 -6.44 16.67
C ALA A 218 -2.37 -6.71 15.87
N MET A 219 -2.76 -5.78 14.98
CA MET A 219 -3.93 -5.94 14.10
C MET A 219 -3.60 -6.69 12.80
N LEU A 220 -2.33 -6.94 12.50
CA LEU A 220 -1.92 -7.69 11.31
C LEU A 220 -2.29 -9.17 11.45
N PRO A 221 -2.63 -9.84 10.34
CA PRO A 221 -2.86 -11.27 10.34
C PRO A 221 -1.57 -12.01 10.71
N LYS A 222 -1.71 -12.98 11.58
CA LYS A 222 -0.62 -13.89 11.98
C LYS A 222 -0.29 -14.88 10.88
#